data_1effbfaec26a542cc78d798389de70cd
#
_entry.id   1effbfaec26a542cc78d798389de70cd
#
_cell.length_a   1.000
_cell.length_b   1.000
_cell.length_c   1.000
_cell.angle_alpha   90.00
_cell.angle_beta   90.00
_cell.angle_gamma   90.00
#
_symmetry.space_group_name_H-M   'P 1'
#
loop_
_entity.id
_entity.type
_entity.pdbx_description
1 polymer ?
#
loop_
_entity_poly.entity_id
_entity_poly.type
_entity_poly.pdbx_seq_one_letter_code
_entity_poly.pdbx_strand_id
1 'polypeptide(L)'
;FVMKNMLNFKNFTADELMDILNLALDMKKNPEKYAHALDGKKLYTLFEKTSTRTFLSFTTGITELGGTYYNQLWKDSNFTLGEPVSEIKYVCRNVDIIMARLVKNETVELFGDNVTVPFINGCDSSYHPCQILADALTIIEKFGSLDVKLMYIGAKNNVFNSLVEFFAKMKRGTIYGLTPLVNNTVCGDDFFEAAKATGHYVELDPTMSMEEAKKYAKDMDILYTDTWVDMEFFNNPAYKQQKEETLAKMMPYQLNEEFTEGSKAIVFHDMPMHQGFEISQGVIDKNLNHILDEAENRRHAEKAVMYTLLNS
;
A
#
# COMPACT_ATOMS: atom_id res chain seq x y z
N PHE A 1 -14.27 -24.97 0.88
CA PHE A 1 -13.84 -23.55 0.79
C PHE A 1 -12.50 -23.44 1.50
N VAL A 2 -11.48 -22.98 0.78
CA VAL A 2 -10.19 -22.63 1.39
C VAL A 2 -10.29 -21.16 1.77
N MET A 3 -10.23 -20.87 3.06
CA MET A 3 -10.17 -19.50 3.58
C MET A 3 -8.98 -18.76 2.96
N LYS A 4 -9.21 -17.59 2.39
CA LYS A 4 -8.14 -16.76 1.82
C LYS A 4 -7.72 -15.68 2.81
N ASN A 5 -6.40 -15.44 2.86
CA ASN A 5 -5.79 -14.32 3.54
C ASN A 5 -5.22 -13.35 2.50
N MET A 6 -5.24 -12.05 2.78
CA MET A 6 -4.57 -11.05 1.96
C MET A 6 -3.28 -10.59 2.64
N LEU A 7 -2.22 -11.38 2.49
CA LEU A 7 -0.86 -11.04 2.98
C LEU A 7 -0.10 -10.19 1.94
N ASN A 8 -0.30 -10.53 0.69
CA ASN A 8 0.21 -9.93 -0.54
C ASN A 8 -0.71 -10.39 -1.69
N PHE A 9 -0.28 -10.26 -2.95
CA PHE A 9 -1.11 -10.68 -4.09
C PHE A 9 -0.80 -12.09 -4.60
N LYS A 10 0.12 -12.84 -4.01
CA LYS A 10 0.55 -14.17 -4.50
C LYS A 10 -0.61 -15.13 -4.68
N ASN A 11 -1.52 -15.17 -3.72
CA ASN A 11 -2.64 -16.12 -3.67
C ASN A 11 -3.91 -15.64 -4.39
N PHE A 12 -3.84 -14.53 -5.12
CA PHE A 12 -4.95 -13.98 -5.90
C PHE A 12 -4.66 -14.08 -7.39
N THR A 13 -5.68 -14.40 -8.16
CA THR A 13 -5.64 -14.26 -9.62
C THR A 13 -5.89 -12.80 -10.02
N ALA A 14 -5.54 -12.44 -11.26
CA ALA A 14 -5.84 -11.14 -11.80
C ALA A 14 -7.37 -10.86 -11.84
N ASP A 15 -8.17 -11.86 -12.15
CA ASP A 15 -9.63 -11.74 -12.19
C ASP A 15 -10.20 -11.48 -10.78
N GLU A 16 -9.74 -12.20 -9.76
CA GLU A 16 -10.15 -11.97 -8.38
C GLU A 16 -9.80 -10.55 -7.89
N LEU A 17 -8.64 -10.03 -8.26
CA LEU A 17 -8.26 -8.67 -7.93
C LEU A 17 -9.12 -7.64 -8.68
N MET A 18 -9.46 -7.90 -9.96
CA MET A 18 -10.41 -7.06 -10.69
C MET A 18 -11.81 -7.09 -10.09
N ASP A 19 -12.27 -8.24 -9.63
CA ASP A 19 -13.57 -8.37 -8.96
C ASP A 19 -13.61 -7.55 -7.66
N ILE A 20 -12.53 -7.57 -6.88
CA ILE A 20 -12.39 -6.71 -5.69
C ILE A 20 -12.45 -5.22 -6.06
N LEU A 21 -11.74 -4.80 -7.12
CA LEU A 21 -11.73 -3.41 -7.57
C LEU A 21 -13.10 -2.98 -8.10
N ASN A 22 -13.78 -3.82 -8.88
CA ASN A 22 -15.12 -3.55 -9.39
C ASN A 22 -16.14 -3.48 -8.25
N LEU A 23 -16.02 -4.35 -7.24
CA LEU A 23 -16.84 -4.30 -6.04
C LEU A 23 -16.61 -3.01 -5.25
N ALA A 24 -15.36 -2.57 -5.12
CA ALA A 24 -15.01 -1.32 -4.45
C ALA A 24 -15.65 -0.10 -5.15
N LEU A 25 -15.62 -0.07 -6.50
CA LEU A 25 -16.30 0.96 -7.30
C LEU A 25 -17.82 0.95 -7.08
N ASP A 26 -18.44 -0.24 -7.05
CA ASP A 26 -19.88 -0.36 -6.81
C ASP A 26 -20.25 0.07 -5.38
N MET A 27 -19.47 -0.33 -4.38
CA MET A 27 -19.64 0.09 -2.98
C MET A 27 -19.49 1.60 -2.80
N LYS A 28 -18.56 2.24 -3.54
CA LYS A 28 -18.36 3.68 -3.51
C LYS A 28 -19.55 4.43 -4.14
N LYS A 29 -20.06 3.89 -5.25
CA LYS A 29 -21.15 4.50 -6.02
C LYS A 29 -22.53 4.27 -5.37
N ASN A 30 -22.73 3.13 -4.73
CA ASN A 30 -24.01 2.67 -4.21
C ASN A 30 -23.90 2.26 -2.72
N PRO A 31 -23.49 3.16 -1.81
CA PRO A 31 -23.20 2.81 -0.41
C PRO A 31 -24.38 2.20 0.33
N GLU A 32 -25.59 2.68 0.08
CA GLU A 32 -26.81 2.17 0.74
C GLU A 32 -27.06 0.68 0.46
N LYS A 33 -26.69 0.18 -0.72
CA LYS A 33 -26.82 -1.23 -1.11
C LYS A 33 -26.02 -2.16 -0.17
N TYR A 34 -24.95 -1.63 0.42
CA TYR A 34 -24.01 -2.39 1.22
C TYR A 34 -24.02 -2.06 2.71
N ALA A 35 -24.89 -1.12 3.14
CA ALA A 35 -24.93 -0.64 4.53
C ALA A 35 -25.13 -1.75 5.59
N HIS A 36 -25.69 -2.91 5.19
CA HIS A 36 -25.95 -4.08 6.03
C HIS A 36 -25.22 -5.34 5.55
N ALA A 37 -24.24 -5.20 4.66
CA ALA A 37 -23.58 -6.33 4.02
C ALA A 37 -22.73 -7.18 4.96
N LEU A 38 -22.29 -6.60 6.07
CA LEU A 38 -21.51 -7.26 7.13
C LEU A 38 -22.12 -7.06 8.52
N ASP A 39 -23.46 -7.02 8.62
CA ASP A 39 -24.14 -6.88 9.89
C ASP A 39 -23.67 -7.94 10.90
N GLY A 40 -23.33 -7.49 12.10
CA GLY A 40 -22.88 -8.34 13.20
C GLY A 40 -21.45 -8.88 13.06
N LYS A 41 -20.76 -8.64 11.95
CA LYS A 41 -19.36 -9.03 11.79
C LYS A 41 -18.44 -8.16 12.63
N LYS A 42 -17.37 -8.76 13.12
CA LYS A 42 -16.40 -8.16 14.04
C LYS A 42 -15.02 -8.16 13.41
N LEU A 43 -14.48 -6.97 13.17
CA LEU A 43 -13.11 -6.75 12.75
C LEU A 43 -12.22 -6.56 13.98
N TYR A 44 -11.10 -7.27 14.04
CA TYR A 44 -10.02 -6.98 14.98
C TYR A 44 -8.87 -6.29 14.27
N THR A 45 -8.44 -5.13 14.76
CA THR A 45 -7.28 -4.40 14.23
C THR A 45 -6.13 -4.44 15.24
N LEU A 46 -4.97 -4.90 14.78
CA LEU A 46 -3.75 -5.00 15.60
C LEU A 46 -2.66 -4.11 15.02
N PHE A 47 -2.16 -3.17 15.81
CA PHE A 47 -1.13 -2.22 15.39
C PHE A 47 0.15 -2.35 16.20
N GLU A 48 1.25 -2.72 15.54
CA GLU A 48 2.61 -2.63 16.08
C GLU A 48 3.25 -1.27 15.75
N LYS A 49 2.84 -0.66 14.60
CA LYS A 49 3.18 0.70 14.18
C LYS A 49 1.95 1.58 14.12
N THR A 50 2.09 2.87 14.46
CA THR A 50 0.98 3.84 14.35
C THR A 50 0.60 4.08 12.91
N SER A 51 -0.69 4.29 12.66
CA SER A 51 -1.21 4.71 11.34
C SER A 51 -2.60 5.30 11.46
N THR A 52 -2.74 6.58 11.17
CA THR A 52 -4.03 7.25 11.13
C THR A 52 -4.88 6.72 9.96
N ARG A 53 -4.29 6.61 8.76
CA ARG A 53 -5.01 6.18 7.55
C ARG A 53 -5.50 4.74 7.64
N THR A 54 -4.61 3.79 7.96
CA THR A 54 -4.99 2.38 8.09
C THR A 54 -6.06 2.17 9.17
N PHE A 55 -5.93 2.88 10.31
CA PHE A 55 -6.94 2.79 11.36
C PHE A 55 -8.29 3.30 10.87
N LEU A 56 -8.35 4.53 10.35
CA LEU A 56 -9.62 5.14 9.92
C LEU A 56 -10.24 4.39 8.73
N SER A 57 -9.46 3.97 7.74
CA SER A 57 -10.01 3.31 6.55
C SER A 57 -10.67 1.97 6.88
N PHE A 58 -10.04 1.13 7.69
CA PHE A 58 -10.60 -0.15 8.11
C PHE A 58 -11.79 0.00 9.07
N THR A 59 -11.66 0.86 10.09
CA THR A 59 -12.71 1.00 11.10
C THR A 59 -13.95 1.71 10.55
N THR A 60 -13.78 2.74 9.75
CA THR A 60 -14.88 3.37 9.02
C THR A 60 -15.47 2.39 8.01
N GLY A 61 -14.62 1.67 7.27
CA GLY A 61 -15.07 0.73 6.24
C GLY A 61 -15.94 -0.39 6.79
N ILE A 62 -15.55 -1.06 7.88
CA ILE A 62 -16.37 -2.11 8.50
C ILE A 62 -17.68 -1.56 9.06
N THR A 63 -17.64 -0.35 9.64
CA THR A 63 -18.83 0.30 10.20
C THR A 63 -19.82 0.70 9.11
N GLU A 64 -19.35 1.21 7.98
CA GLU A 64 -20.21 1.52 6.81
C GLU A 64 -20.87 0.27 6.22
N LEU A 65 -20.35 -0.92 6.48
CA LEU A 65 -20.92 -2.20 6.05
C LEU A 65 -21.82 -2.87 7.12
N GLY A 66 -22.06 -2.21 8.27
CA GLY A 66 -22.90 -2.73 9.36
C GLY A 66 -22.14 -3.54 10.41
N GLY A 67 -20.83 -3.70 10.29
CA GLY A 67 -20.01 -4.42 11.26
C GLY A 67 -19.51 -3.55 12.40
N THR A 68 -18.72 -4.15 13.26
CA THR A 68 -18.08 -3.49 14.41
C THR A 68 -16.58 -3.79 14.42
N TYR A 69 -15.82 -3.07 15.23
CA TYR A 69 -14.38 -3.32 15.34
C TYR A 69 -13.89 -3.28 16.80
N TYR A 70 -12.76 -3.97 17.04
CA TYR A 70 -11.95 -3.90 18.24
C TYR A 70 -10.53 -3.54 17.86
N ASN A 71 -9.96 -2.49 18.47
CA ASN A 71 -8.61 -2.04 18.20
C ASN A 71 -7.66 -2.41 19.33
N GLN A 72 -6.51 -2.97 19.00
CA GLN A 72 -5.44 -3.31 19.94
C GLN A 72 -4.11 -2.76 19.45
N LEU A 73 -3.37 -2.14 20.36
CA LEU A 73 -1.97 -1.83 20.13
C LEU A 73 -1.12 -3.00 20.61
N TRP A 74 -0.15 -3.41 19.81
CA TRP A 74 0.76 -4.51 20.13
C TRP A 74 1.41 -4.32 21.50
N LYS A 75 1.98 -3.12 21.75
CA LYS A 75 2.67 -2.78 22.99
C LYS A 75 1.80 -2.88 24.26
N ASP A 76 0.49 -2.75 24.12
CA ASP A 76 -0.49 -2.78 25.21
C ASP A 76 -1.26 -4.10 25.24
N SER A 77 -0.70 -5.15 24.66
CA SER A 77 -1.33 -6.46 24.50
C SER A 77 -0.45 -7.59 25.01
N ASN A 78 -1.05 -8.77 25.19
CA ASN A 78 -0.34 -9.97 25.60
C ASN A 78 0.56 -10.54 24.48
N PHE A 79 0.48 -10.05 23.25
CA PHE A 79 1.43 -10.38 22.19
C PHE A 79 2.88 -10.05 22.57
N THR A 80 3.09 -9.13 23.50
CA THR A 80 4.42 -8.79 24.01
C THR A 80 4.94 -9.71 25.13
N LEU A 81 4.06 -10.51 25.73
CA LEU A 81 4.35 -11.24 26.97
C LEU A 81 4.61 -12.73 26.77
N GLY A 82 4.16 -13.28 25.67
CA GLY A 82 4.18 -14.70 25.46
C GLY A 82 4.38 -15.15 24.01
N GLU A 83 3.96 -16.35 23.73
CA GLU A 83 4.00 -16.94 22.40
C GLU A 83 2.82 -16.39 21.56
N PRO A 84 3.10 -15.61 20.48
CA PRO A 84 2.07 -14.82 19.79
C PRO A 84 1.05 -15.65 19.01
N VAL A 85 1.37 -16.91 18.65
CA VAL A 85 0.46 -17.79 17.92
C VAL A 85 -0.75 -18.20 18.79
N SER A 86 -0.53 -18.45 20.07
CA SER A 86 -1.63 -18.75 20.99
C SER A 86 -2.58 -17.57 21.16
N GLU A 87 -2.02 -16.34 21.24
CA GLU A 87 -2.82 -15.12 21.33
C GLU A 87 -3.65 -14.91 20.06
N ILE A 88 -3.06 -15.05 18.87
CA ILE A 88 -3.83 -14.86 17.63
C ILE A 88 -4.92 -15.93 17.45
N LYS A 89 -4.68 -17.17 17.88
CA LYS A 89 -5.70 -18.24 17.90
C LYS A 89 -6.84 -17.93 18.85
N TYR A 90 -6.56 -17.30 19.99
CA TYR A 90 -7.61 -16.84 20.91
C TYR A 90 -8.44 -15.72 20.26
N VAL A 91 -7.79 -14.74 19.62
CA VAL A 91 -8.46 -13.66 18.89
C VAL A 91 -9.43 -14.23 17.85
N CYS A 92 -9.01 -15.24 17.07
CA CYS A 92 -9.84 -15.89 16.06
C CYS A 92 -11.17 -16.47 16.60
N ARG A 93 -11.25 -16.78 17.89
CA ARG A 93 -12.49 -17.31 18.51
C ARG A 93 -13.49 -16.22 18.88
N ASN A 94 -13.10 -14.96 18.80
CA ASN A 94 -13.89 -13.82 19.25
C ASN A 94 -14.29 -12.86 18.12
N VAL A 95 -13.67 -12.99 16.93
CA VAL A 95 -13.88 -12.07 15.81
C VAL A 95 -14.05 -12.83 14.50
N ASP A 96 -14.51 -12.15 13.48
CA ASP A 96 -14.79 -12.75 12.16
C ASP A 96 -13.67 -12.49 11.14
N ILE A 97 -12.88 -11.41 11.31
CA ILE A 97 -11.80 -11.03 10.44
C ILE A 97 -10.74 -10.24 11.21
N ILE A 98 -9.49 -10.39 10.82
CA ILE A 98 -8.35 -9.73 11.46
C ILE A 98 -7.61 -8.88 10.42
N MET A 99 -7.26 -7.65 10.78
CA MET A 99 -6.26 -6.84 10.10
C MET A 99 -5.10 -6.59 11.07
N ALA A 100 -3.88 -6.80 10.63
CA ALA A 100 -2.70 -6.44 11.41
C ALA A 100 -1.71 -5.60 10.61
N ARG A 101 -1.22 -4.52 11.23
CA ARG A 101 -0.12 -3.70 10.73
C ARG A 101 1.09 -3.93 11.62
N LEU A 102 2.02 -4.75 11.12
CA LEU A 102 3.15 -5.26 11.89
C LEU A 102 4.48 -4.73 11.33
N VAL A 103 5.55 -4.87 12.13
CA VAL A 103 6.90 -4.47 11.70
C VAL A 103 7.49 -5.49 10.73
N LYS A 104 7.37 -6.78 11.05
CA LYS A 104 8.05 -7.86 10.34
C LYS A 104 7.10 -8.66 9.46
N ASN A 105 7.50 -8.91 8.22
CA ASN A 105 6.77 -9.79 7.30
C ASN A 105 6.67 -11.22 7.84
N GLU A 106 7.71 -11.74 8.49
CA GLU A 106 7.70 -13.09 9.06
C GLU A 106 6.61 -13.28 10.11
N THR A 107 6.29 -12.23 10.87
CA THR A 107 5.18 -12.26 11.84
C THR A 107 3.82 -12.27 11.14
N VAL A 108 3.69 -11.53 10.04
CA VAL A 108 2.47 -11.54 9.19
C VAL A 108 2.25 -12.93 8.59
N GLU A 109 3.30 -13.56 8.05
CA GLU A 109 3.22 -14.91 7.51
C GLU A 109 2.89 -15.94 8.60
N LEU A 110 3.57 -15.86 9.76
CA LEU A 110 3.29 -16.72 10.91
C LEU A 110 1.81 -16.63 11.35
N PHE A 111 1.24 -15.44 11.40
CA PHE A 111 -0.17 -15.27 11.72
C PHE A 111 -1.06 -15.82 10.61
N GLY A 112 -0.77 -15.49 9.36
CA GLY A 112 -1.51 -16.00 8.20
C GLY A 112 -1.63 -17.53 8.16
N ASP A 113 -0.58 -18.24 8.60
CA ASP A 113 -0.55 -19.70 8.67
C ASP A 113 -1.32 -20.28 9.88
N ASN A 114 -1.61 -19.47 10.89
CA ASN A 114 -2.17 -19.94 12.17
C ASN A 114 -3.56 -19.41 12.50
N VAL A 115 -4.11 -18.49 11.72
CA VAL A 115 -5.48 -17.97 11.89
C VAL A 115 -6.52 -18.94 11.36
N THR A 116 -7.73 -18.86 11.92
CA THR A 116 -8.91 -19.60 11.49
C THR A 116 -10.04 -18.70 10.98
N VAL A 117 -9.77 -17.42 10.89
CA VAL A 117 -10.61 -16.39 10.25
C VAL A 117 -9.77 -15.63 9.22
N PRO A 118 -10.36 -14.99 8.21
CA PRO A 118 -9.60 -14.22 7.24
C PRO A 118 -8.66 -13.20 7.88
N PHE A 119 -7.45 -13.09 7.34
CA PHE A 119 -6.40 -12.19 7.82
C PHE A 119 -5.94 -11.25 6.71
N ILE A 120 -5.82 -9.97 7.03
CA ILE A 120 -5.39 -8.91 6.11
C ILE A 120 -4.09 -8.29 6.64
N ASN A 121 -3.08 -8.25 5.78
CA ASN A 121 -1.87 -7.47 6.01
C ASN A 121 -2.16 -5.98 5.79
N GLY A 122 -2.24 -5.22 6.88
CA GLY A 122 -2.45 -3.77 6.85
C GLY A 122 -1.21 -2.97 6.46
N CYS A 123 -0.06 -3.56 6.49
CA CYS A 123 1.27 -3.14 6.07
C CYS A 123 2.34 -3.85 6.93
N ASP A 124 3.40 -4.30 6.31
CA ASP A 124 4.60 -4.82 6.98
C ASP A 124 5.88 -4.26 6.33
N SER A 125 7.04 -4.85 6.65
CA SER A 125 8.33 -4.44 6.09
C SER A 125 8.48 -4.70 4.59
N SER A 126 7.66 -5.57 4.00
CA SER A 126 7.84 -6.06 2.64
C SER A 126 6.67 -5.81 1.72
N TYR A 127 5.44 -5.69 2.27
CA TYR A 127 4.22 -5.54 1.48
C TYR A 127 3.24 -4.51 2.08
N HIS A 128 2.50 -3.87 1.19
CA HIS A 128 1.38 -2.98 1.53
C HIS A 128 0.21 -3.17 0.53
N PRO A 129 -0.44 -4.35 0.51
CA PRO A 129 -1.41 -4.69 -0.52
C PRO A 129 -2.63 -3.75 -0.55
N CYS A 130 -3.11 -3.31 0.61
CA CYS A 130 -4.26 -2.41 0.70
C CYS A 130 -4.00 -1.04 0.08
N GLN A 131 -2.75 -0.53 0.16
CA GLN A 131 -2.37 0.70 -0.52
C GLN A 131 -2.50 0.54 -2.03
N ILE A 132 -1.93 -0.54 -2.58
CA ILE A 132 -1.91 -0.74 -4.03
C ILE A 132 -3.31 -0.98 -4.60
N LEU A 133 -4.21 -1.61 -3.86
CA LEU A 133 -5.62 -1.71 -4.27
C LEU A 133 -6.29 -0.33 -4.31
N ALA A 134 -5.97 0.56 -3.39
CA ALA A 134 -6.45 1.94 -3.42
C ALA A 134 -5.88 2.73 -4.60
N ASP A 135 -4.59 2.57 -4.87
CA ASP A 135 -3.93 3.17 -6.04
C ASP A 135 -4.59 2.69 -7.34
N ALA A 136 -4.78 1.37 -7.48
CA ALA A 136 -5.42 0.76 -8.63
C ALA A 136 -6.87 1.25 -8.82
N LEU A 137 -7.62 1.38 -7.72
CA LEU A 137 -8.98 1.93 -7.75
C LEU A 137 -8.97 3.38 -8.25
N THR A 138 -8.03 4.20 -7.75
CA THR A 138 -7.87 5.60 -8.15
C THR A 138 -7.46 5.69 -9.63
N ILE A 139 -6.57 4.82 -10.08
CA ILE A 139 -6.18 4.73 -11.50
C ILE A 139 -7.40 4.45 -12.39
N ILE A 140 -8.22 3.46 -12.03
CA ILE A 140 -9.43 3.14 -12.78
C ILE A 140 -10.40 4.34 -12.81
N GLU A 141 -10.58 5.04 -11.69
CA GLU A 141 -11.44 6.22 -11.63
C GLU A 141 -10.92 7.39 -12.50
N LYS A 142 -9.61 7.61 -12.54
CA LYS A 142 -9.00 8.73 -13.29
C LYS A 142 -8.80 8.44 -14.77
N PHE A 143 -8.46 7.21 -15.12
CA PHE A 143 -8.05 6.83 -16.47
C PHE A 143 -9.01 5.83 -17.17
N GLY A 144 -9.98 5.29 -16.46
CA GLY A 144 -10.93 4.31 -16.98
C GLY A 144 -10.39 2.89 -17.10
N SER A 145 -9.10 2.67 -16.89
CA SER A 145 -8.44 1.36 -16.94
C SER A 145 -7.12 1.35 -16.17
N LEU A 146 -6.53 0.16 -15.99
CA LEU A 146 -5.19 0.00 -15.43
C LEU A 146 -4.06 0.14 -16.48
N ASP A 147 -4.39 0.40 -17.75
CA ASP A 147 -3.40 0.49 -18.84
C ASP A 147 -2.70 1.86 -18.85
N VAL A 148 -1.98 2.15 -17.79
CA VAL A 148 -1.23 3.39 -17.57
C VAL A 148 0.26 3.14 -17.53
N LYS A 149 1.05 4.19 -17.78
CA LYS A 149 2.47 4.25 -17.53
C LYS A 149 2.69 5.01 -16.22
N LEU A 150 3.21 4.32 -15.22
CA LEU A 150 3.49 4.88 -13.91
C LEU A 150 5.00 4.86 -13.66
N MET A 151 5.59 6.01 -13.35
CA MET A 151 6.97 6.10 -12.91
C MET A 151 7.02 6.29 -11.39
N TYR A 152 7.60 5.30 -10.71
CA TYR A 152 7.91 5.41 -9.28
C TYR A 152 9.32 5.92 -9.09
N ILE A 153 9.47 6.94 -8.25
CA ILE A 153 10.75 7.57 -7.94
C ILE A 153 10.92 7.62 -6.43
N GLY A 154 11.86 6.85 -5.89
CA GLY A 154 12.04 6.82 -4.44
C GLY A 154 12.82 5.63 -3.91
N ALA A 155 12.45 5.19 -2.72
CA ALA A 155 13.03 4.01 -2.10
C ALA A 155 12.37 2.72 -2.65
N LYS A 156 13.18 1.70 -2.93
CA LYS A 156 12.69 0.33 -3.15
C LYS A 156 12.26 -0.23 -1.78
N ASN A 157 10.97 -0.12 -1.49
CA ASN A 157 10.36 -0.43 -0.19
C ASN A 157 9.14 -1.35 -0.33
N ASN A 158 8.36 -1.51 0.74
CA ASN A 158 7.16 -2.35 0.77
C ASN A 158 6.05 -1.87 -0.18
N VAL A 159 5.85 -0.58 -0.35
CA VAL A 159 4.89 -0.01 -1.31
C VAL A 159 5.32 -0.34 -2.72
N PHE A 160 6.59 -0.10 -3.06
CA PHE A 160 7.15 -0.42 -4.37
C PHE A 160 7.07 -1.91 -4.69
N ASN A 161 7.40 -2.78 -3.71
CA ASN A 161 7.29 -4.23 -3.90
C ASN A 161 5.86 -4.64 -4.27
N SER A 162 4.87 -4.15 -3.54
CA SER A 162 3.47 -4.46 -3.80
C SER A 162 2.97 -3.87 -5.12
N LEU A 163 3.46 -2.68 -5.50
CA LEU A 163 3.14 -2.04 -6.77
C LEU A 163 3.64 -2.90 -7.94
N VAL A 164 4.89 -3.34 -7.89
CA VAL A 164 5.50 -4.21 -8.91
C VAL A 164 4.77 -5.56 -8.96
N GLU A 165 4.49 -6.18 -7.80
CA GLU A 165 3.76 -7.45 -7.73
C GLU A 165 2.38 -7.35 -8.39
N PHE A 166 1.64 -6.29 -8.08
CA PHE A 166 0.29 -6.08 -8.60
C PHE A 166 0.29 -5.94 -10.13
N PHE A 167 1.07 -5.01 -10.67
CA PHE A 167 1.09 -4.76 -12.12
C PHE A 167 1.63 -5.94 -12.92
N ALA A 168 2.65 -6.64 -12.41
CA ALA A 168 3.15 -7.88 -13.01
C ALA A 168 2.07 -8.97 -13.05
N LYS A 169 1.25 -9.08 -12.00
CA LYS A 169 0.14 -10.05 -11.93
C LYS A 169 -1.03 -9.66 -12.83
N MET A 170 -1.41 -8.40 -12.82
CA MET A 170 -2.53 -7.90 -13.64
C MET A 170 -2.22 -7.94 -15.13
N LYS A 171 -0.94 -7.87 -15.51
CA LYS A 171 -0.49 -7.77 -16.91
C LYS A 171 -1.17 -6.63 -17.65
N ARG A 172 -1.35 -5.51 -16.98
CA ARG A 172 -1.95 -4.27 -17.49
C ARG A 172 -1.16 -3.09 -16.96
N GLY A 173 -0.96 -2.07 -17.80
CA GLY A 173 -0.11 -0.94 -17.45
C GLY A 173 1.37 -1.34 -17.33
N THR A 174 2.22 -0.37 -17.03
CA THR A 174 3.67 -0.59 -16.85
C THR A 174 4.22 0.31 -15.76
N ILE A 175 4.99 -0.28 -14.85
CA ILE A 175 5.73 0.43 -13.80
C ILE A 175 7.15 0.67 -14.29
N TYR A 176 7.59 1.92 -14.22
CA TYR A 176 8.97 2.35 -14.44
C TYR A 176 9.57 2.71 -13.07
N GLY A 177 10.48 1.89 -12.56
CA GLY A 177 11.04 2.06 -11.22
C GLY A 177 12.41 2.76 -11.26
N LEU A 178 12.48 3.99 -10.77
CA LEU A 178 13.72 4.69 -10.46
C LEU A 178 13.92 4.68 -8.95
N THR A 179 14.74 3.74 -8.47
CA THR A 179 14.90 3.47 -7.04
C THR A 179 16.36 3.58 -6.60
N PRO A 180 16.90 4.81 -6.44
CA PRO A 180 18.29 5.04 -6.03
C PRO A 180 18.58 4.58 -4.61
N LEU A 181 17.55 4.40 -3.79
CA LEU A 181 17.61 3.91 -2.43
C LEU A 181 16.93 2.55 -2.34
N VAL A 182 17.54 1.62 -1.61
CA VAL A 182 16.98 0.28 -1.36
C VAL A 182 16.85 0.06 0.14
N ASN A 183 15.63 -0.18 0.60
CA ASN A 183 15.37 -0.57 1.98
C ASN A 183 15.48 -2.10 2.12
N ASN A 184 15.81 -2.56 3.32
CA ASN A 184 15.83 -3.98 3.62
C ASN A 184 14.41 -4.54 3.59
N THR A 185 14.14 -5.37 2.60
CA THR A 185 12.87 -6.11 2.45
C THR A 185 13.17 -7.57 2.15
N VAL A 186 12.14 -8.43 2.23
CA VAL A 186 12.27 -9.85 1.88
C VAL A 186 12.21 -10.11 0.37
N CYS A 187 11.92 -9.11 -0.45
CA CYS A 187 11.89 -9.25 -1.90
C CYS A 187 13.31 -9.19 -2.46
N GLY A 188 13.77 -10.30 -2.97
CA GLY A 188 15.09 -10.43 -3.60
C GLY A 188 15.06 -10.18 -5.11
N ASP A 189 16.23 -10.34 -5.74
CA ASP A 189 16.41 -10.10 -7.18
C ASP A 189 15.50 -11.00 -8.03
N ASP A 190 15.29 -12.26 -7.65
CA ASP A 190 14.42 -13.20 -8.36
C ASP A 190 12.98 -12.68 -8.51
N PHE A 191 12.47 -11.99 -7.48
CA PHE A 191 11.16 -11.37 -7.52
C PHE A 191 11.08 -10.30 -8.61
N PHE A 192 12.07 -9.40 -8.67
CA PHE A 192 12.10 -8.32 -9.65
C PHE A 192 12.39 -8.82 -11.06
N GLU A 193 13.27 -9.82 -11.23
CA GLU A 193 13.51 -10.46 -12.53
C GLU A 193 12.25 -11.14 -13.07
N ALA A 194 11.50 -11.86 -12.23
CA ALA A 194 10.22 -12.43 -12.61
C ALA A 194 9.21 -11.36 -13.04
N ALA A 195 9.15 -10.23 -12.34
CA ALA A 195 8.28 -9.11 -12.70
C ALA A 195 8.70 -8.48 -14.03
N LYS A 196 10.00 -8.26 -14.28
CA LYS A 196 10.52 -7.76 -15.57
C LYS A 196 10.14 -8.68 -16.72
N ALA A 197 10.21 -9.99 -16.52
CA ALA A 197 9.86 -10.99 -17.52
C ALA A 197 8.39 -10.90 -17.98
N THR A 198 7.51 -10.29 -17.20
CA THR A 198 6.10 -10.06 -17.61
C THR A 198 5.95 -8.93 -18.63
N GLY A 199 6.94 -8.04 -18.75
CA GLY A 199 6.89 -6.83 -19.56
C GLY A 199 6.12 -5.65 -18.92
N HIS A 200 5.67 -5.80 -17.67
CA HIS A 200 4.89 -4.80 -16.94
C HIS A 200 5.68 -4.07 -15.83
N TYR A 201 6.96 -4.38 -15.72
CA TYR A 201 7.92 -3.67 -14.90
C TYR A 201 9.21 -3.40 -15.67
N VAL A 202 9.64 -2.16 -15.66
CA VAL A 202 10.90 -1.67 -16.24
C VAL A 202 11.74 -1.07 -15.11
N GLU A 203 12.89 -1.64 -14.86
CA GLU A 203 13.85 -1.08 -13.92
C GLU A 203 14.70 -0.05 -14.62
N LEU A 204 14.69 1.19 -14.13
CA LEU A 204 15.51 2.27 -14.63
C LEU A 204 16.87 2.26 -13.90
N ASP A 205 17.91 2.76 -14.57
CA ASP A 205 19.23 2.89 -13.94
C ASP A 205 19.14 3.78 -12.69
N PRO A 206 19.44 3.27 -11.49
CA PRO A 206 19.34 4.05 -10.25
C PRO A 206 20.37 5.20 -10.17
N THR A 207 21.32 5.25 -11.08
CA THR A 207 22.32 6.32 -11.20
C THR A 207 21.97 7.35 -12.27
N MET A 208 20.83 7.17 -12.94
CA MET A 208 20.31 8.07 -13.98
C MET A 208 20.28 9.52 -13.49
N SER A 209 20.69 10.45 -14.34
CA SER A 209 20.58 11.88 -14.05
C SER A 209 19.12 12.33 -14.04
N MET A 210 18.85 13.45 -13.33
CA MET A 210 17.50 14.04 -13.33
C MET A 210 17.06 14.48 -14.73
N GLU A 211 17.98 14.93 -15.57
CA GLU A 211 17.67 15.29 -16.96
C GLU A 211 17.23 14.09 -17.80
N GLU A 212 17.79 12.92 -17.55
CA GLU A 212 17.33 11.68 -18.19
C GLU A 212 16.00 11.23 -17.60
N ALA A 213 15.83 11.29 -16.28
CA ALA A 213 14.59 10.94 -15.61
C ALA A 213 13.40 11.81 -16.06
N LYS A 214 13.62 13.12 -16.27
CA LYS A 214 12.63 14.05 -16.85
C LYS A 214 12.11 13.62 -18.23
N LYS A 215 12.96 12.99 -19.05
CA LYS A 215 12.54 12.50 -20.38
C LYS A 215 11.51 11.38 -20.24
N TYR A 216 11.73 10.47 -19.27
CA TYR A 216 10.73 9.45 -18.95
C TYR A 216 9.44 10.05 -18.40
N ALA A 217 9.56 11.01 -17.46
CA ALA A 217 8.41 11.63 -16.79
C ALA A 217 7.43 12.31 -17.77
N LYS A 218 7.89 12.77 -18.93
CA LYS A 218 7.03 13.40 -19.96
C LYS A 218 6.06 12.44 -20.62
N ASP A 219 6.39 11.15 -20.66
CA ASP A 219 5.59 10.10 -21.30
C ASP A 219 4.76 9.29 -20.29
N MET A 220 4.78 9.70 -19.02
CA MET A 220 4.05 9.01 -17.95
C MET A 220 2.66 9.60 -17.77
N ASP A 221 1.73 8.72 -17.33
CA ASP A 221 0.40 9.11 -16.87
C ASP A 221 0.43 9.47 -15.39
N ILE A 222 1.30 8.81 -14.62
CA ILE A 222 1.42 8.97 -13.17
C ILE A 222 2.90 9.05 -12.78
N LEU A 223 3.21 9.99 -11.89
CA LEU A 223 4.46 10.03 -11.13
C LEU A 223 4.14 9.68 -9.68
N TYR A 224 4.79 8.66 -9.16
CA TYR A 224 4.58 8.17 -7.81
C TYR A 224 5.84 8.36 -6.98
N THR A 225 5.71 8.92 -5.79
CA THR A 225 6.80 8.94 -4.81
C THR A 225 6.28 8.58 -3.42
N ASP A 226 7.19 8.22 -2.56
CA ASP A 226 6.94 7.84 -1.17
C ASP A 226 8.06 8.38 -0.28
N THR A 227 7.85 8.38 1.02
CA THR A 227 8.84 8.83 1.99
C THR A 227 10.18 8.08 1.81
N TRP A 228 11.28 8.84 1.85
CA TRP A 228 12.63 8.26 1.73
C TRP A 228 13.16 7.71 3.05
N VAL A 229 12.61 8.18 4.14
CA VAL A 229 12.97 7.75 5.50
C VAL A 229 11.70 7.24 6.17
N ASP A 230 11.75 6.00 6.66
CA ASP A 230 10.62 5.40 7.36
C ASP A 230 10.16 6.29 8.51
N MET A 231 8.84 6.42 8.67
CA MET A 231 8.20 7.32 9.63
C MET A 231 8.73 7.16 11.07
N GLU A 232 9.04 5.92 11.46
CA GLU A 232 9.54 5.60 12.79
C GLU A 232 10.94 6.16 13.07
N PHE A 233 11.72 6.40 12.01
CA PHE A 233 13.09 6.93 12.10
C PHE A 233 13.17 8.43 11.85
N PHE A 234 12.15 9.03 11.24
CA PHE A 234 12.20 10.41 10.76
C PHE A 234 12.53 11.42 11.86
N ASN A 235 11.92 11.27 13.04
CA ASN A 235 12.15 12.14 14.21
C ASN A 235 13.00 11.48 15.31
N ASN A 236 13.60 10.31 15.06
CA ASN A 236 14.38 9.60 16.05
C ASN A 236 15.85 10.12 16.05
N PRO A 237 16.33 10.71 17.16
CA PRO A 237 17.69 11.25 17.23
C PRO A 237 18.80 10.23 16.96
N ALA A 238 18.56 8.95 17.26
CA ALA A 238 19.53 7.87 17.00
C ALA A 238 19.81 7.65 15.50
N TYR A 239 18.89 8.06 14.64
CA TYR A 239 18.99 7.89 13.18
C TYR A 239 19.30 9.20 12.45
N LYS A 240 19.68 10.27 13.18
CA LYS A 240 19.90 11.60 12.59
C LYS A 240 20.93 11.57 11.46
N GLN A 241 22.09 10.96 11.68
CA GLN A 241 23.15 10.88 10.67
C GLN A 241 22.69 10.09 9.43
N GLN A 242 22.10 8.92 9.63
CA GLN A 242 21.60 8.08 8.53
C GLN A 242 20.51 8.82 7.72
N LYS A 243 19.63 9.54 8.39
CA LYS A 243 18.61 10.38 7.75
C LYS A 243 19.27 11.48 6.90
N GLU A 244 20.24 12.20 7.43
CA GLU A 244 20.96 13.26 6.69
C GLU A 244 21.67 12.70 5.45
N GLU A 245 22.31 11.54 5.54
CA GLU A 245 22.97 10.86 4.42
C GLU A 245 21.94 10.42 3.37
N THR A 246 20.82 9.82 3.79
CA THR A 246 19.72 9.43 2.90
C THR A 246 19.13 10.62 2.18
N LEU A 247 18.85 11.71 2.89
CA LEU A 247 18.30 12.94 2.30
C LEU A 247 19.27 13.55 1.29
N ALA A 248 20.56 13.65 1.63
CA ALA A 248 21.57 14.18 0.72
C ALA A 248 21.66 13.36 -0.58
N LYS A 249 21.59 12.02 -0.50
CA LYS A 249 21.58 11.13 -1.65
C LYS A 249 20.34 11.30 -2.52
N MET A 250 19.18 11.48 -1.89
CA MET A 250 17.89 11.45 -2.56
C MET A 250 17.39 12.81 -3.05
N MET A 251 17.88 13.93 -2.50
CA MET A 251 17.47 15.27 -2.92
C MET A 251 17.51 15.53 -4.43
N PRO A 252 18.48 15.02 -5.21
CA PRO A 252 18.45 15.13 -6.67
C PRO A 252 17.22 14.50 -7.33
N TYR A 253 16.51 13.60 -6.64
CA TYR A 253 15.35 12.87 -7.14
C TYR A 253 14.01 13.39 -6.59
N GLN A 254 14.02 14.59 -6.01
CA GLN A 254 12.80 15.22 -5.48
C GLN A 254 11.79 15.48 -6.62
N LEU A 255 10.54 15.11 -6.40
CA LEU A 255 9.43 15.59 -7.24
C LEU A 255 9.16 17.07 -6.93
N ASN A 256 9.70 17.95 -7.76
CA ASN A 256 9.52 19.39 -7.66
C ASN A 256 9.00 19.97 -8.98
N GLU A 257 8.78 21.26 -9.00
CA GLU A 257 8.22 21.99 -10.15
C GLU A 257 9.10 21.88 -11.40
N GLU A 258 10.42 21.89 -11.20
CA GLU A 258 11.38 21.73 -12.30
C GLU A 258 11.32 20.33 -12.89
N PHE A 259 11.26 19.28 -12.03
CA PHE A 259 11.15 17.90 -12.49
C PHE A 259 9.85 17.63 -13.24
N THR A 260 8.74 18.20 -12.76
CA THR A 260 7.40 17.99 -13.34
C THR A 260 7.10 18.92 -14.52
N GLU A 261 8.01 19.84 -14.85
CA GLU A 261 7.82 20.77 -15.95
C GLU A 261 7.60 20.07 -17.29
N GLY A 262 6.50 20.40 -17.97
CA GLY A 262 6.10 19.80 -19.24
C GLY A 262 5.57 18.38 -19.17
N SER A 263 5.47 17.78 -17.98
CA SER A 263 4.76 16.52 -17.77
C SER A 263 3.25 16.77 -17.61
N LYS A 264 2.43 15.86 -18.15
CA LYS A 264 0.97 15.83 -17.96
C LYS A 264 0.56 14.84 -16.86
N ALA A 265 1.54 14.15 -16.28
CA ALA A 265 1.28 13.14 -15.26
C ALA A 265 0.65 13.75 -14.01
N ILE A 266 -0.30 13.04 -13.43
CA ILE A 266 -0.75 13.33 -12.06
C ILE A 266 0.24 12.72 -11.07
N VAL A 267 0.28 13.26 -9.84
CA VAL A 267 1.21 12.77 -8.81
C VAL A 267 0.43 11.99 -7.76
N PHE A 268 0.94 10.80 -7.43
CA PHE A 268 0.52 9.96 -6.32
C PHE A 268 1.53 9.96 -5.19
N HIS A 269 1.04 9.81 -3.97
CA HIS A 269 1.84 9.66 -2.76
C HIS A 269 1.00 8.95 -1.68
N ASP A 270 1.50 7.85 -1.14
CA ASP A 270 0.77 7.06 -0.13
C ASP A 270 0.62 7.72 1.25
N MET A 271 1.24 8.89 1.44
CA MET A 271 1.22 9.68 2.69
C MET A 271 1.79 8.92 3.93
N PRO A 272 2.36 9.65 4.94
CA PRO A 272 2.45 11.11 5.02
C PRO A 272 3.53 11.69 4.10
N MET A 273 3.30 12.86 3.57
CA MET A 273 4.29 13.59 2.77
C MET A 273 5.30 14.30 3.67
N HIS A 274 6.60 14.19 3.37
CA HIS A 274 7.63 15.01 3.97
C HIS A 274 7.95 16.17 3.03
N GLN A 275 7.14 17.20 3.12
CA GLN A 275 7.28 18.42 2.33
C GLN A 275 8.72 18.96 2.33
N GLY A 276 9.25 19.24 1.14
CA GLY A 276 10.63 19.73 0.96
C GLY A 276 11.69 18.64 0.93
N PHE A 277 11.29 17.36 1.08
CA PHE A 277 12.16 16.20 0.88
C PHE A 277 11.78 15.46 -0.40
N GLU A 278 11.00 14.42 -0.36
CA GLU A 278 10.62 13.65 -1.57
C GLU A 278 9.72 14.43 -2.53
N ILE A 279 9.00 15.44 -2.02
CA ILE A 279 8.04 16.22 -2.80
C ILE A 279 8.04 17.69 -2.36
N SER A 280 8.00 18.63 -3.33
CA SER A 280 7.91 20.06 -3.06
C SER A 280 6.47 20.51 -2.77
N GLN A 281 6.33 21.67 -2.10
CA GLN A 281 5.01 22.24 -1.81
C GLN A 281 4.21 22.54 -3.07
N GLY A 282 4.86 23.09 -4.10
CA GLY A 282 4.14 23.44 -5.32
C GLY A 282 3.61 22.23 -6.10
N VAL A 283 4.31 21.09 -6.03
CA VAL A 283 3.82 19.82 -6.59
C VAL A 283 2.68 19.26 -5.74
N ILE A 284 2.77 19.35 -4.40
CA ILE A 284 1.67 18.99 -3.49
C ILE A 284 0.42 19.80 -3.82
N ASP A 285 0.54 21.12 -3.87
CA ASP A 285 -0.61 22.02 -4.09
C ASP A 285 -1.35 21.72 -5.40
N LYS A 286 -0.61 21.37 -6.43
CA LYS A 286 -1.20 21.02 -7.74
C LYS A 286 -1.87 19.64 -7.74
N ASN A 287 -1.44 18.72 -6.89
CA ASN A 287 -1.86 17.32 -6.92
C ASN A 287 -2.61 16.88 -5.66
N LEU A 288 -2.87 17.77 -4.71
CA LEU A 288 -3.44 17.42 -3.42
C LEU A 288 -4.75 16.63 -3.54
N ASN A 289 -5.61 17.00 -4.48
CA ASN A 289 -6.86 16.26 -4.70
C ASN A 289 -6.63 14.84 -5.18
N HIS A 290 -5.63 14.61 -6.04
CA HIS A 290 -5.28 13.26 -6.50
C HIS A 290 -4.74 12.39 -5.37
N ILE A 291 -3.87 12.97 -4.53
CA ILE A 291 -3.28 12.32 -3.36
C ILE A 291 -4.37 12.01 -2.31
N LEU A 292 -5.31 12.92 -2.10
CA LEU A 292 -6.43 12.69 -1.17
C LEU A 292 -7.44 11.68 -1.69
N ASP A 293 -7.71 11.65 -3.00
CA ASP A 293 -8.56 10.63 -3.63
C ASP A 293 -7.94 9.23 -3.47
N GLU A 294 -6.62 9.12 -3.67
CA GLU A 294 -5.85 7.90 -3.43
C GLU A 294 -5.96 7.44 -1.96
N ALA A 295 -5.75 8.36 -1.02
CA ALA A 295 -5.87 8.08 0.41
C ALA A 295 -7.29 7.68 0.83
N GLU A 296 -8.33 8.34 0.28
CA GLU A 296 -9.73 8.00 0.54
C GLU A 296 -10.09 6.61 -0.01
N ASN A 297 -9.58 6.26 -1.17
CA ASN A 297 -9.84 4.97 -1.80
C ASN A 297 -9.33 3.78 -1.00
N ARG A 298 -8.45 3.99 0.01
CA ARG A 298 -8.11 2.98 1.01
C ARG A 298 -9.37 2.39 1.63
N ARG A 299 -10.29 3.23 2.11
CA ARG A 299 -11.53 2.80 2.72
C ARG A 299 -12.39 1.97 1.76
N HIS A 300 -12.52 2.41 0.52
CA HIS A 300 -13.36 1.72 -0.46
C HIS A 300 -12.78 0.38 -0.91
N ALA A 301 -11.48 0.30 -1.14
CA ALA A 301 -10.78 -0.94 -1.45
C ALA A 301 -10.84 -1.93 -0.27
N GLU A 302 -10.59 -1.46 0.95
CA GLU A 302 -10.61 -2.29 2.16
C GLU A 302 -12.01 -2.83 2.49
N LYS A 303 -13.09 -2.07 2.22
CA LYS A 303 -14.47 -2.58 2.29
C LYS A 303 -14.67 -3.78 1.38
N ALA A 304 -14.25 -3.66 0.12
CA ALA A 304 -14.38 -4.74 -0.85
C ALA A 304 -13.53 -5.97 -0.45
N VAL A 305 -12.32 -5.75 0.06
CA VAL A 305 -11.47 -6.83 0.59
C VAL A 305 -12.15 -7.55 1.75
N MET A 306 -12.61 -6.82 2.76
CA MET A 306 -13.28 -7.41 3.92
C MET A 306 -14.53 -8.20 3.50
N TYR A 307 -15.35 -7.63 2.63
CA TYR A 307 -16.55 -8.30 2.12
C TYR A 307 -16.19 -9.59 1.36
N THR A 308 -15.22 -9.51 0.45
CA THR A 308 -14.81 -10.67 -0.36
C THR A 308 -14.28 -11.80 0.52
N LEU A 309 -13.39 -11.49 1.46
CA LEU A 309 -12.78 -12.50 2.32
C LEU A 309 -13.76 -13.15 3.30
N LEU A 310 -14.77 -12.40 3.76
CA LEU A 310 -15.82 -12.93 4.66
C LEU A 310 -16.89 -13.75 3.93
N ASN A 311 -17.00 -13.64 2.61
CA ASN A 311 -17.97 -14.36 1.79
C ASN A 311 -17.33 -15.38 0.83
N SER A 312 -16.02 -15.60 0.94
CA SER A 312 -15.28 -16.60 0.13
C SER A 312 -15.31 -17.99 0.73
#